data_e288cd57039f423ffcc474de17aed73d
#
_entry.id   e288cd57039f423ffcc474de17aed73d
#
_cell.length_a   1.000
_cell.length_b   1.000
_cell.length_c   1.000
_cell.angle_alpha   90.00
_cell.angle_beta   90.00
_cell.angle_gamma   90.00
#
_symmetry.space_group_name_H-M   'P 1'
#
loop_
_entity.id
_entity.type
_entity.pdbx_description
1 polymer ?
#
loop_
_entity_poly.entity_id
_entity_poly.type
_entity_poly.pdbx_seq_one_letter_code
_entity_poly.pdbx_strand_id
1 'polypeptide(L)'
;RWQRKRYEYLMEGDKRDQPVGGQWNFDEDNRLPPPKTGHDRWPTPLVHALDDIDQQVLNDLPSNLWGAKPTGLWATTREDALARLHYFVNEILPTFGEHEDAMLESNWHLAHSLLSPYLNNGLLLPNEVLDAAAQAFSDGKVPINSAEGFIRQILGWREYIWNCYWRWMPDYAQRNHLEAHRPLLPLFKNPKKTQMKCMSTVLNGVNEHSYSHHIERLMVLGNFALITGTNPQQFTEWMWNSFIDAAEWVMVPNVIGMSLYADGGMLATKPYASGGAYIDRMSNHCKGCAYDRKKRTGDDACPFTVLYWDFMMRHQETFVKNPRIARQVRAAQQLSDIDAVQQTAQSILQRLDAGQI
;
A
#
# COMPACT_ATOMS: atom_id res chain seq x y z
N ARG A 1 -16.37 -9.93 10.26
CA ARG A 1 -17.27 -10.83 10.99
C ARG A 1 -18.73 -10.74 10.49
N TRP A 2 -19.37 -9.58 10.56
CA TRP A 2 -20.77 -9.39 10.16
C TRP A 2 -21.01 -9.74 8.68
N GLN A 3 -20.21 -9.26 7.76
CA GLN A 3 -20.34 -9.53 6.33
C GLN A 3 -20.10 -11.00 5.99
N ARG A 4 -19.09 -11.65 6.59
CA ARG A 4 -18.88 -13.10 6.39
C ARG A 4 -20.10 -13.90 6.80
N LYS A 5 -20.73 -13.57 7.93
CA LYS A 5 -21.99 -14.22 8.35
C LYS A 5 -23.13 -13.93 7.37
N ARG A 6 -23.28 -12.68 6.91
CA ARG A 6 -24.37 -12.28 6.02
C ARG A 6 -24.29 -12.94 4.65
N TYR A 7 -23.07 -13.06 4.10
CA TYR A 7 -22.84 -13.59 2.76
C TYR A 7 -22.30 -15.03 2.76
N GLU A 8 -22.19 -15.63 3.94
CA GLU A 8 -21.81 -17.04 4.17
C GLU A 8 -20.42 -17.46 3.65
N TYR A 9 -19.50 -16.51 3.38
CA TYR A 9 -18.14 -16.84 2.97
C TYR A 9 -17.30 -17.41 4.11
N LEU A 10 -16.69 -18.58 3.89
CA LEU A 10 -15.83 -19.30 4.85
C LEU A 10 -16.53 -19.48 6.21
N MET A 11 -17.78 -19.92 6.16
CA MET A 11 -18.60 -20.20 7.33
C MET A 11 -18.92 -21.68 7.42
N GLU A 12 -18.97 -22.22 8.65
CA GLU A 12 -19.30 -23.62 8.96
C GLU A 12 -20.33 -23.73 10.07
N GLY A 13 -20.74 -24.97 10.39
CA GLY A 13 -21.81 -25.29 11.35
C GLY A 13 -23.20 -25.30 10.72
N ASP A 14 -24.14 -25.93 11.39
CA ASP A 14 -25.54 -26.13 10.88
C ASP A 14 -26.24 -24.79 10.54
N LYS A 15 -25.91 -23.74 11.27
CA LYS A 15 -26.45 -22.38 11.05
C LYS A 15 -25.51 -21.46 10.30
N ARG A 16 -24.38 -21.96 9.78
CA ARG A 16 -23.29 -21.17 9.17
C ARG A 16 -22.91 -19.94 10.00
N ASP A 17 -22.82 -20.10 11.31
CA ASP A 17 -22.57 -19.02 12.25
C ASP A 17 -21.15 -19.04 12.85
N GLN A 18 -20.38 -20.10 12.59
CA GLN A 18 -18.99 -20.25 12.98
C GLN A 18 -18.04 -19.98 11.81
N PRO A 19 -16.88 -19.34 12.05
CA PRO A 19 -15.88 -19.16 11.00
C PRO A 19 -15.13 -20.48 10.76
N VAL A 20 -14.91 -20.84 9.51
CA VAL A 20 -14.05 -21.97 9.14
C VAL A 20 -12.67 -21.79 9.78
N GLY A 21 -12.13 -22.88 10.36
CA GLY A 21 -10.87 -22.86 11.10
C GLY A 21 -10.94 -22.22 12.48
N GLY A 22 -12.13 -21.93 13.01
CA GLY A 22 -12.35 -21.43 14.38
C GLY A 22 -11.97 -19.97 14.61
N GLN A 23 -11.40 -19.27 13.61
CA GLN A 23 -10.92 -17.91 13.73
C GLN A 23 -11.57 -16.95 12.72
N TRP A 24 -11.76 -15.68 13.16
CA TRP A 24 -12.34 -14.65 12.29
C TRP A 24 -11.35 -14.00 11.34
N ASN A 25 -10.06 -14.08 11.62
CA ASN A 25 -8.98 -13.67 10.73
C ASN A 25 -7.71 -14.48 11.03
N PHE A 26 -6.83 -14.56 10.04
CA PHE A 26 -5.53 -15.23 10.07
C PHE A 26 -4.39 -14.25 9.80
N ASP A 27 -4.58 -12.97 10.12
CA ASP A 27 -3.67 -11.87 9.83
C ASP A 27 -2.27 -12.03 10.45
N GLU A 28 -2.17 -12.74 11.59
CA GLU A 28 -0.88 -13.04 12.23
C GLU A 28 -0.03 -14.01 11.40
N ASP A 29 -0.67 -14.93 10.67
CA ASP A 29 0.00 -15.90 9.80
C ASP A 29 0.48 -15.27 8.48
N ASN A 30 0.00 -14.05 8.15
CA ASN A 30 0.21 -13.36 6.88
C ASN A 30 1.25 -12.24 6.95
N ARG A 31 2.11 -12.20 7.98
CA ARG A 31 3.09 -11.13 8.21
C ARG A 31 4.54 -11.60 8.19
N LEU A 32 4.83 -12.65 7.45
CA LEU A 32 6.20 -13.12 7.30
C LEU A 32 7.01 -12.13 6.45
N PRO A 33 8.28 -11.89 6.80
CA PRO A 33 9.19 -11.13 5.95
C PRO A 33 9.41 -11.87 4.62
N PRO A 34 9.95 -11.20 3.59
CA PRO A 34 10.24 -11.87 2.33
C PRO A 34 11.16 -13.07 2.56
N PRO A 35 10.94 -14.19 1.83
CA PRO A 35 11.80 -15.35 1.94
C PRO A 35 13.23 -14.99 1.52
N LYS A 36 14.22 -15.67 2.08
CA LYS A 36 15.64 -15.45 1.73
C LYS A 36 16.00 -15.95 0.33
N THR A 37 15.26 -16.95 -0.14
CA THR A 37 15.44 -17.61 -1.46
C THR A 37 14.07 -17.94 -2.07
N GLY A 38 14.03 -18.33 -3.34
CA GLY A 38 12.78 -18.68 -4.00
C GLY A 38 11.90 -17.48 -4.28
N HIS A 39 12.50 -16.35 -4.67
CA HIS A 39 11.79 -15.14 -5.07
C HIS A 39 11.01 -15.31 -6.38
N ASP A 40 11.30 -16.34 -7.12
CA ASP A 40 10.67 -16.78 -8.37
C ASP A 40 9.40 -17.62 -8.16
N ARG A 41 9.03 -17.90 -6.90
CA ARG A 41 7.80 -18.65 -6.58
C ARG A 41 6.52 -17.95 -7.02
N TRP A 42 6.55 -16.65 -7.21
CA TRP A 42 5.43 -15.87 -7.72
C TRP A 42 5.60 -15.63 -9.20
N PRO A 43 4.81 -16.34 -10.05
CA PRO A 43 4.97 -16.28 -11.49
C PRO A 43 4.62 -14.90 -12.05
N THR A 44 5.23 -14.59 -13.19
CA THR A 44 5.00 -13.33 -13.89
C THR A 44 3.52 -13.13 -14.22
N PRO A 45 2.96 -11.92 -14.01
CA PRO A 45 1.59 -11.64 -14.38
C PRO A 45 1.31 -11.90 -15.87
N LEU A 46 0.08 -12.32 -16.19
CA LEU A 46 -0.35 -12.48 -17.58
C LEU A 46 -0.17 -11.16 -18.37
N VAL A 47 0.24 -11.27 -19.60
CA VAL A 47 0.27 -10.16 -20.56
C VAL A 47 -0.68 -10.52 -21.71
N HIS A 48 -1.55 -9.59 -22.07
CA HIS A 48 -2.54 -9.73 -23.11
C HIS A 48 -2.05 -9.08 -24.40
N ALA A 49 -2.44 -9.62 -25.54
CA ALA A 49 -2.15 -8.98 -26.83
C ALA A 49 -2.97 -7.68 -26.93
N LEU A 50 -2.32 -6.62 -27.36
CA LEU A 50 -3.02 -5.35 -27.67
C LEU A 50 -3.79 -5.54 -28.99
N ASP A 51 -5.08 -5.24 -28.96
CA ASP A 51 -5.94 -5.30 -30.14
C ASP A 51 -5.90 -3.99 -30.97
N ASP A 52 -6.69 -3.93 -32.04
CA ASP A 52 -6.74 -2.75 -32.92
C ASP A 52 -7.27 -1.49 -32.21
N ILE A 53 -8.16 -1.66 -31.23
CA ILE A 53 -8.70 -0.56 -30.42
C ILE A 53 -7.63 -0.03 -29.48
N ASP A 54 -6.91 -0.93 -28.81
CA ASP A 54 -5.77 -0.56 -27.96
C ASP A 54 -4.72 0.21 -28.74
N GLN A 55 -4.37 -0.26 -29.96
CA GLN A 55 -3.40 0.43 -30.84
C GLN A 55 -3.89 1.82 -31.25
N GLN A 56 -5.17 1.96 -31.58
CA GLN A 56 -5.76 3.25 -31.90
C GLN A 56 -5.68 4.22 -30.71
N VAL A 57 -6.09 3.79 -29.52
CA VAL A 57 -5.99 4.58 -28.30
C VAL A 57 -4.54 5.04 -28.04
N LEU A 58 -3.57 4.12 -28.17
CA LEU A 58 -2.15 4.45 -27.99
C LEU A 58 -1.65 5.50 -28.97
N ASN A 59 -2.14 5.48 -30.22
CA ASN A 59 -1.79 6.47 -31.23
C ASN A 59 -2.42 7.84 -30.96
N ASP A 60 -3.58 7.87 -30.31
CA ASP A 60 -4.32 9.11 -29.98
C ASP A 60 -3.81 9.77 -28.70
N LEU A 61 -3.04 9.05 -27.87
CA LEU A 61 -2.51 9.60 -26.61
C LEU A 61 -1.42 10.66 -26.86
N PRO A 62 -1.41 11.75 -26.06
CA PRO A 62 -0.34 12.74 -26.08
C PRO A 62 1.03 12.11 -25.79
N SER A 63 2.07 12.55 -26.50
CA SER A 63 3.43 12.03 -26.36
C SER A 63 4.13 12.40 -25.04
N ASN A 64 3.59 13.36 -24.28
CA ASN A 64 4.17 13.90 -23.04
C ASN A 64 3.51 13.36 -21.78
N LEU A 65 2.81 12.24 -21.84
CA LEU A 65 2.24 11.60 -20.67
C LEU A 65 3.35 11.05 -19.76
N TRP A 66 3.08 11.11 -18.47
CA TRP A 66 3.92 10.48 -17.47
C TRP A 66 3.68 8.96 -17.41
N GLY A 67 4.74 8.19 -17.17
CA GLY A 67 4.67 6.74 -17.09
C GLY A 67 5.18 6.03 -18.35
N ALA A 68 5.32 4.70 -18.25
CA ALA A 68 5.68 3.86 -19.39
C ALA A 68 4.48 3.63 -20.32
N LYS A 69 4.78 3.30 -21.59
CA LYS A 69 3.73 2.91 -22.53
C LYS A 69 3.06 1.60 -22.09
N PRO A 70 1.74 1.45 -22.27
CA PRO A 70 1.05 0.20 -22.02
C PRO A 70 1.65 -0.98 -22.81
N THR A 71 1.75 -2.13 -22.15
CA THR A 71 2.38 -3.34 -22.70
C THR A 71 1.43 -4.53 -22.82
N GLY A 72 0.13 -4.32 -22.53
CA GLY A 72 -0.84 -5.41 -22.37
C GLY A 72 -0.81 -6.08 -20.99
N LEU A 73 -0.05 -5.52 -20.05
CA LEU A 73 -0.06 -5.98 -18.63
C LEU A 73 -1.47 -5.86 -18.02
N TRP A 74 -2.18 -4.81 -18.34
CA TRP A 74 -3.53 -4.55 -17.84
C TRP A 74 -4.56 -4.91 -18.89
N ALA A 75 -5.49 -5.80 -18.52
CA ALA A 75 -6.57 -6.24 -19.41
C ALA A 75 -7.52 -5.08 -19.71
N THR A 76 -7.94 -4.96 -20.96
CA THR A 76 -8.89 -3.97 -21.45
C THR A 76 -10.25 -4.59 -21.74
N THR A 77 -10.33 -5.92 -21.82
CA THR A 77 -11.56 -6.67 -22.06
C THR A 77 -12.00 -7.45 -20.80
N ARG A 78 -13.31 -7.76 -20.73
CA ARG A 78 -13.83 -8.62 -19.66
C ARG A 78 -13.27 -10.05 -19.76
N GLU A 79 -13.07 -10.57 -20.95
CA GLU A 79 -12.53 -11.91 -21.18
C GLU A 79 -11.12 -12.03 -20.57
N ASP A 80 -10.26 -11.07 -20.85
CA ASP A 80 -8.90 -11.02 -20.31
C ASP A 80 -8.88 -10.76 -18.78
N ALA A 81 -9.83 -9.96 -18.28
CA ALA A 81 -9.99 -9.77 -16.84
C ALA A 81 -10.40 -11.06 -16.12
N LEU A 82 -11.28 -11.87 -16.72
CA LEU A 82 -11.64 -13.21 -16.23
C LEU A 82 -10.44 -14.18 -16.32
N ALA A 83 -9.68 -14.16 -17.40
CA ALA A 83 -8.46 -14.94 -17.53
C ALA A 83 -7.46 -14.58 -16.41
N ARG A 84 -7.30 -13.29 -16.09
CA ARG A 84 -6.48 -12.83 -14.96
C ARG A 84 -7.01 -13.33 -13.62
N LEU A 85 -8.31 -13.33 -13.40
CA LEU A 85 -8.92 -13.86 -12.18
C LEU A 85 -8.61 -15.36 -12.02
N HIS A 86 -8.82 -16.14 -13.06
CA HIS A 86 -8.54 -17.59 -13.05
C HIS A 86 -7.06 -17.87 -12.83
N TYR A 87 -6.18 -17.12 -13.48
CA TYR A 87 -4.73 -17.22 -13.26
C TYR A 87 -4.34 -16.93 -11.82
N PHE A 88 -4.84 -15.82 -11.26
CA PHE A 88 -4.59 -15.48 -9.85
C PHE A 88 -5.03 -16.59 -8.91
N VAL A 89 -6.25 -17.10 -9.07
CA VAL A 89 -6.82 -18.11 -8.18
C VAL A 89 -6.05 -19.42 -8.22
N ASN A 90 -5.60 -19.83 -9.39
CA ASN A 90 -4.93 -21.11 -9.58
C ASN A 90 -3.42 -21.06 -9.25
N GLU A 91 -2.74 -19.98 -9.63
CA GLU A 91 -1.28 -19.93 -9.61
C GLU A 91 -0.71 -19.10 -8.45
N ILE A 92 -1.46 -18.11 -7.96
CA ILE A 92 -0.92 -17.11 -7.01
C ILE A 92 -1.60 -17.19 -5.65
N LEU A 93 -2.93 -17.29 -5.59
CA LEU A 93 -3.70 -17.32 -4.36
C LEU A 93 -3.24 -18.38 -3.35
N PRO A 94 -2.77 -19.57 -3.76
CA PRO A 94 -2.23 -20.55 -2.81
C PRO A 94 -1.09 -20.04 -1.93
N THR A 95 -0.32 -19.08 -2.43
CA THR A 95 0.83 -18.48 -1.72
C THR A 95 0.60 -17.02 -1.30
N PHE A 96 -0.62 -16.52 -1.42
CA PHE A 96 -0.97 -15.13 -1.14
C PHE A 96 -0.71 -14.74 0.32
N GLY A 97 -1.18 -15.57 1.27
CA GLY A 97 -1.25 -15.18 2.68
C GLY A 97 0.10 -14.91 3.32
N GLU A 98 1.00 -15.90 3.37
CA GLU A 98 2.21 -15.87 4.18
C GLU A 98 3.03 -14.59 4.07
N HIS A 99 3.18 -14.05 2.86
CA HIS A 99 4.02 -12.89 2.54
C HIS A 99 3.22 -11.69 2.02
N GLU A 100 1.94 -11.56 2.42
CA GLU A 100 1.05 -10.46 2.00
C GLU A 100 1.67 -9.07 2.26
N ASP A 101 2.40 -8.93 3.37
CA ASP A 101 3.06 -7.69 3.80
C ASP A 101 4.53 -7.56 3.33
N ALA A 102 5.07 -8.52 2.59
CA ALA A 102 6.46 -8.48 2.14
C ALA A 102 6.66 -7.58 0.93
N MET A 103 7.89 -7.09 0.75
CA MET A 103 8.32 -6.28 -0.38
C MET A 103 9.64 -6.82 -0.93
N LEU A 104 9.81 -6.89 -2.27
CA LEU A 104 11.03 -7.37 -2.91
C LEU A 104 11.42 -6.46 -4.07
N GLU A 105 12.71 -6.09 -4.12
CA GLU A 105 13.24 -5.33 -5.25
C GLU A 105 13.09 -6.06 -6.60
N SER A 106 13.20 -7.38 -6.59
CA SER A 106 13.15 -8.21 -7.80
C SER A 106 11.75 -8.60 -8.25
N ASN A 107 10.71 -8.29 -7.46
CA ASN A 107 9.34 -8.68 -7.77
C ASN A 107 8.35 -7.65 -7.21
N TRP A 108 7.83 -6.81 -8.08
CA TRP A 108 6.94 -5.69 -7.75
C TRP A 108 5.51 -6.09 -7.38
N HIS A 109 5.08 -7.31 -7.73
CA HIS A 109 3.70 -7.75 -7.51
C HIS A 109 3.57 -8.84 -6.43
N LEU A 110 4.65 -9.63 -6.18
CA LEU A 110 4.61 -10.77 -5.25
C LEU A 110 3.37 -11.65 -5.48
N ALA A 111 2.62 -11.95 -4.40
CA ALA A 111 1.38 -12.71 -4.47
C ALA A 111 0.12 -11.83 -4.63
N HIS A 112 0.26 -10.53 -4.90
CA HIS A 112 -0.90 -9.65 -5.05
C HIS A 112 -1.68 -9.94 -6.33
N SER A 113 -3.01 -9.80 -6.25
CA SER A 113 -3.94 -10.28 -7.29
C SER A 113 -3.91 -9.49 -8.58
N LEU A 114 -3.56 -8.21 -8.53
CA LEU A 114 -3.65 -7.25 -9.64
C LEU A 114 -5.08 -7.13 -10.22
N LEU A 115 -6.12 -7.40 -9.40
CA LEU A 115 -7.53 -7.37 -9.83
C LEU A 115 -8.22 -6.03 -9.54
N SER A 116 -7.58 -5.15 -8.77
CA SER A 116 -8.17 -3.87 -8.36
C SER A 116 -8.63 -2.99 -9.53
N PRO A 117 -7.91 -2.86 -10.67
CA PRO A 117 -8.40 -2.09 -11.80
C PRO A 117 -9.73 -2.61 -12.33
N TYR A 118 -9.86 -3.91 -12.47
CA TYR A 118 -11.05 -4.56 -13.03
C TYR A 118 -12.26 -4.50 -12.10
N LEU A 119 -12.02 -4.55 -10.80
CA LEU A 119 -13.06 -4.34 -9.78
C LEU A 119 -13.52 -2.88 -9.74
N ASN A 120 -12.64 -1.92 -10.02
CA ASN A 120 -12.95 -0.50 -9.94
C ASN A 120 -13.63 0.04 -11.21
N ASN A 121 -13.32 -0.54 -12.36
CA ASN A 121 -13.98 -0.17 -13.64
C ASN A 121 -15.19 -1.07 -14.01
N GLY A 122 -15.45 -2.14 -13.22
CA GLY A 122 -16.61 -3.01 -13.41
C GLY A 122 -16.41 -4.15 -14.43
N LEU A 123 -15.19 -4.38 -14.91
CA LEU A 123 -14.89 -5.58 -15.74
C LEU A 123 -15.04 -6.88 -14.93
N LEU A 124 -14.81 -6.83 -13.62
CA LEU A 124 -15.10 -7.92 -12.68
C LEU A 124 -16.03 -7.44 -11.58
N LEU A 125 -16.97 -8.28 -11.18
CA LEU A 125 -17.82 -8.01 -10.03
C LEU A 125 -17.21 -8.60 -8.76
N PRO A 126 -17.37 -7.95 -7.59
CA PRO A 126 -16.81 -8.45 -6.33
C PRO A 126 -17.23 -9.90 -5.99
N ASN A 127 -18.49 -10.27 -6.24
CA ASN A 127 -18.97 -11.61 -5.96
C ASN A 127 -18.29 -12.68 -6.84
N GLU A 128 -18.00 -12.39 -8.13
CA GLU A 128 -17.29 -13.34 -8.99
C GLU A 128 -15.89 -13.66 -8.43
N VAL A 129 -15.20 -12.65 -7.92
CA VAL A 129 -13.86 -12.80 -7.33
C VAL A 129 -13.93 -13.53 -6.00
N LEU A 130 -14.94 -13.22 -5.17
CA LEU A 130 -15.16 -13.89 -3.89
C LEU A 130 -15.52 -15.36 -4.06
N ASP A 131 -16.45 -15.65 -5.00
CA ASP A 131 -16.90 -17.02 -5.29
C ASP A 131 -15.76 -17.89 -5.80
N ALA A 132 -14.93 -17.35 -6.72
CA ALA A 132 -13.77 -18.07 -7.24
C ALA A 132 -12.74 -18.41 -6.14
N ALA A 133 -12.45 -17.46 -5.24
CA ALA A 133 -11.54 -17.70 -4.12
C ALA A 133 -12.11 -18.69 -3.09
N ALA A 134 -13.39 -18.58 -2.75
CA ALA A 134 -14.06 -19.48 -1.84
C ALA A 134 -14.16 -20.91 -2.40
N GLN A 135 -14.42 -21.05 -3.71
CA GLN A 135 -14.44 -22.34 -4.38
C GLN A 135 -13.05 -23.00 -4.38
N ALA A 136 -12.00 -22.26 -4.68
CA ALA A 136 -10.62 -22.78 -4.64
C ALA A 136 -10.23 -23.27 -3.22
N PHE A 137 -10.67 -22.59 -2.18
CA PHE A 137 -10.51 -23.07 -0.81
C PHE A 137 -11.31 -24.36 -0.56
N SER A 138 -12.57 -24.40 -0.99
CA SER A 138 -13.44 -25.58 -0.83
C SER A 138 -12.88 -26.81 -1.56
N ASP A 139 -12.23 -26.59 -2.71
CA ASP A 139 -11.54 -27.64 -3.48
C ASP A 139 -10.22 -28.10 -2.83
N GLY A 140 -9.79 -27.51 -1.72
CA GLY A 140 -8.53 -27.82 -1.06
C GLY A 140 -7.28 -27.32 -1.76
N LYS A 141 -7.42 -26.38 -2.72
CA LYS A 141 -6.30 -25.82 -3.51
C LYS A 141 -5.59 -24.66 -2.82
N VAL A 142 -6.29 -23.96 -1.92
CA VAL A 142 -5.84 -22.74 -1.27
C VAL A 142 -5.92 -22.90 0.24
N PRO A 143 -4.87 -22.57 1.02
CA PRO A 143 -4.91 -22.62 2.47
C PRO A 143 -5.81 -21.53 3.05
N ILE A 144 -6.32 -21.77 4.26
CA ILE A 144 -7.31 -20.88 4.91
C ILE A 144 -6.79 -19.44 5.12
N ASN A 145 -5.53 -19.27 5.49
CA ASN A 145 -4.94 -17.95 5.69
C ASN A 145 -4.89 -17.11 4.40
N SER A 146 -4.61 -17.74 3.26
CA SER A 146 -4.65 -17.09 1.94
C SER A 146 -6.10 -16.76 1.53
N ALA A 147 -7.02 -17.73 1.63
CA ALA A 147 -8.41 -17.53 1.26
C ALA A 147 -9.09 -16.46 2.12
N GLU A 148 -8.95 -16.55 3.44
CA GLU A 148 -9.54 -15.58 4.37
C GLU A 148 -8.89 -14.20 4.20
N GLY A 149 -7.58 -14.15 4.14
CA GLY A 149 -6.85 -12.90 3.92
C GLY A 149 -7.34 -12.18 2.68
N PHE A 150 -7.44 -12.87 1.54
CA PHE A 150 -7.90 -12.28 0.28
C PHE A 150 -9.39 -11.89 0.31
N ILE A 151 -10.27 -12.80 0.74
CA ILE A 151 -11.72 -12.51 0.85
C ILE A 151 -11.97 -11.31 1.76
N ARG A 152 -11.23 -11.16 2.84
CA ARG A 152 -11.33 -10.02 3.76
C ARG A 152 -10.96 -8.70 3.11
N GLN A 153 -10.06 -8.66 2.14
CA GLN A 153 -9.73 -7.41 1.42
C GLN A 153 -10.94 -6.92 0.61
N ILE A 154 -11.68 -7.81 -0.04
CA ILE A 154 -12.81 -7.44 -0.91
C ILE A 154 -14.09 -7.26 -0.09
N LEU A 155 -14.49 -8.29 0.65
CA LEU A 155 -15.72 -8.28 1.43
C LEU A 155 -15.66 -7.35 2.65
N GLY A 156 -14.47 -7.10 3.18
CA GLY A 156 -14.23 -6.28 4.36
C GLY A 156 -13.76 -4.86 4.01
N TRP A 157 -12.50 -4.74 3.62
CA TRP A 157 -11.88 -3.43 3.43
C TRP A 157 -12.48 -2.64 2.28
N ARG A 158 -12.70 -3.22 1.11
CA ARG A 158 -13.29 -2.53 -0.04
C ARG A 158 -14.66 -1.96 0.31
N GLU A 159 -15.53 -2.76 0.95
CA GLU A 159 -16.84 -2.32 1.39
C GLU A 159 -16.77 -1.25 2.50
N TYR A 160 -15.81 -1.38 3.43
CA TYR A 160 -15.60 -0.39 4.47
C TYR A 160 -15.20 0.98 3.88
N ILE A 161 -14.22 0.99 2.98
CA ILE A 161 -13.75 2.22 2.30
C ILE A 161 -14.87 2.87 1.47
N TRP A 162 -15.65 2.06 0.74
CA TRP A 162 -16.83 2.53 0.01
C TRP A 162 -17.83 3.26 0.91
N ASN A 163 -18.16 2.65 2.06
CA ASN A 163 -19.08 3.25 3.03
C ASN A 163 -18.49 4.54 3.65
N CYS A 164 -17.20 4.57 3.97
CA CYS A 164 -16.54 5.76 4.49
C CYS A 164 -16.60 6.91 3.49
N TYR A 165 -16.31 6.64 2.22
CA TYR A 165 -16.38 7.64 1.15
C TYR A 165 -17.78 8.28 1.07
N TRP A 166 -18.81 7.49 0.87
CA TRP A 166 -20.18 8.02 0.70
C TRP A 166 -20.73 8.70 1.97
N ARG A 167 -20.24 8.32 3.13
CA ARG A 167 -20.66 8.91 4.39
C ARG A 167 -20.03 10.27 4.67
N TRP A 168 -18.79 10.47 4.24
CA TRP A 168 -17.98 11.59 4.70
C TRP A 168 -17.67 12.65 3.63
N MET A 169 -17.82 12.30 2.35
CA MET A 169 -17.62 13.26 1.26
C MET A 169 -18.77 14.30 1.21
N PRO A 170 -18.54 15.54 0.68
CA PRO A 170 -17.28 16.00 0.06
C PRO A 170 -16.23 16.55 1.05
N ASP A 171 -16.61 16.91 2.28
CA ASP A 171 -15.75 17.63 3.22
C ASP A 171 -14.53 16.82 3.68
N TYR A 172 -14.65 15.49 3.63
CA TYR A 172 -13.58 14.59 4.05
C TYR A 172 -12.29 14.77 3.24
N ALA A 173 -12.38 15.04 1.95
CA ALA A 173 -11.23 15.23 1.08
C ALA A 173 -10.37 16.45 1.48
N GLN A 174 -10.94 17.43 2.20
CA GLN A 174 -10.23 18.64 2.63
C GLN A 174 -9.57 18.51 4.01
N ARG A 175 -9.68 17.36 4.67
CA ARG A 175 -9.13 17.18 6.02
C ARG A 175 -7.62 17.20 6.02
N ASN A 176 -7.07 17.87 7.06
CA ASN A 176 -5.64 17.98 7.31
C ASN A 176 -5.37 18.17 8.81
N HIS A 177 -5.74 17.17 9.62
CA HIS A 177 -5.67 17.20 11.08
C HIS A 177 -4.24 17.44 11.62
N LEU A 178 -3.22 16.99 10.89
CA LEU A 178 -1.83 17.16 11.31
C LEU A 178 -1.21 18.46 10.79
N GLU A 179 -1.99 19.33 10.15
CA GLU A 179 -1.53 20.61 9.58
C GLU A 179 -0.29 20.43 8.68
N ALA A 180 -0.31 19.40 7.84
CA ALA A 180 0.76 19.08 6.91
C ALA A 180 0.65 19.96 5.65
N HIS A 181 1.62 20.85 5.44
CA HIS A 181 1.57 21.86 4.39
C HIS A 181 2.74 21.77 3.39
N ARG A 182 3.66 20.82 3.56
CA ARG A 182 4.78 20.64 2.64
C ARG A 182 4.27 20.26 1.26
N PRO A 183 4.70 20.95 0.19
CA PRO A 183 4.36 20.55 -1.17
C PRO A 183 4.76 19.11 -1.48
N LEU A 184 4.11 18.51 -2.47
CA LEU A 184 4.49 17.19 -2.97
C LEU A 184 5.99 17.19 -3.36
N LEU A 185 6.75 16.30 -2.75
CA LEU A 185 8.19 16.24 -2.92
C LEU A 185 8.59 15.90 -4.38
N PRO A 186 9.67 16.47 -4.90
CA PRO A 186 10.11 16.24 -6.28
C PRO A 186 10.35 14.77 -6.65
N LEU A 187 10.75 13.93 -5.67
CA LEU A 187 11.00 12.52 -5.88
C LEU A 187 9.74 11.73 -6.31
N PHE A 188 8.54 12.14 -5.91
CA PHE A 188 7.29 11.50 -6.35
C PHE A 188 7.04 11.65 -7.86
N LYS A 189 7.52 12.73 -8.45
CA LYS A 189 7.44 12.98 -9.90
C LYS A 189 8.65 12.45 -10.66
N ASN A 190 9.79 12.25 -9.99
CA ASN A 190 11.02 11.78 -10.61
C ASN A 190 11.80 10.88 -9.65
N PRO A 191 11.71 9.54 -9.79
CA PRO A 191 12.41 8.58 -8.94
C PRO A 191 13.93 8.75 -8.87
N LYS A 192 14.55 9.40 -9.88
CA LYS A 192 15.99 9.69 -9.90
C LYS A 192 16.40 10.78 -8.90
N LYS A 193 15.45 11.45 -8.27
CA LYS A 193 15.67 12.48 -7.24
C LYS A 193 15.86 11.90 -5.84
N THR A 194 16.03 10.58 -5.71
CA THR A 194 16.32 9.93 -4.42
C THR A 194 17.30 8.78 -4.55
N GLN A 195 18.20 8.67 -3.56
CA GLN A 195 19.11 7.54 -3.37
C GLN A 195 18.56 6.52 -2.34
N MET A 196 17.39 6.80 -1.75
CA MET A 196 16.69 5.83 -0.91
C MET A 196 16.20 4.66 -1.76
N LYS A 197 16.87 3.50 -1.64
CA LYS A 197 16.59 2.35 -2.49
C LYS A 197 15.12 1.90 -2.46
N CYS A 198 14.49 1.88 -1.28
CA CYS A 198 13.06 1.56 -1.15
C CYS A 198 12.16 2.53 -1.92
N MET A 199 12.39 3.85 -1.78
CA MET A 199 11.62 4.87 -2.50
C MET A 199 11.85 4.80 -4.01
N SER A 200 13.12 4.71 -4.42
CA SER A 200 13.47 4.62 -5.85
C SER A 200 12.88 3.39 -6.51
N THR A 201 12.98 2.21 -5.87
CA THR A 201 12.40 0.96 -6.41
C THR A 201 10.89 1.05 -6.57
N VAL A 202 10.16 1.47 -5.52
CA VAL A 202 8.70 1.55 -5.56
C VAL A 202 8.22 2.61 -6.57
N LEU A 203 8.85 3.78 -6.59
CA LEU A 203 8.48 4.84 -7.54
C LEU A 203 8.78 4.46 -9.01
N ASN A 204 9.87 3.72 -9.26
CA ASN A 204 10.13 3.18 -10.60
C ASN A 204 9.06 2.15 -11.00
N GLY A 205 8.64 1.29 -10.07
CA GLY A 205 7.53 0.35 -10.30
C GLY A 205 6.22 1.08 -10.64
N VAL A 206 5.90 2.18 -9.91
CA VAL A 206 4.73 3.01 -10.25
C VAL A 206 4.87 3.64 -11.63
N ASN A 207 6.06 4.14 -11.99
CA ASN A 207 6.29 4.73 -13.31
C ASN A 207 6.20 3.70 -14.46
N GLU A 208 6.61 2.46 -14.20
CA GLU A 208 6.64 1.38 -15.20
C GLU A 208 5.29 0.67 -15.34
N HIS A 209 4.62 0.41 -14.22
CA HIS A 209 3.41 -0.43 -14.18
C HIS A 209 2.14 0.33 -13.82
N SER A 210 2.24 1.62 -13.47
CA SER A 210 1.15 2.42 -12.86
C SER A 210 0.55 1.73 -11.62
N TYR A 211 1.39 1.00 -10.89
CA TYR A 211 0.97 0.17 -9.76
C TYR A 211 2.11 -0.02 -8.74
N SER A 212 1.74 -0.15 -7.51
CA SER A 212 2.48 -0.85 -6.46
C SER A 212 1.47 -1.51 -5.52
N HIS A 213 1.85 -2.57 -4.83
CA HIS A 213 0.92 -3.27 -3.95
C HIS A 213 0.66 -2.49 -2.64
N HIS A 214 -0.37 -2.91 -1.89
CA HIS A 214 -0.88 -2.17 -0.73
C HIS A 214 0.20 -1.76 0.28
N ILE A 215 1.10 -2.67 0.63
CA ILE A 215 2.15 -2.40 1.63
C ILE A 215 3.16 -1.35 1.15
N GLU A 216 3.54 -1.38 -0.11
CA GLU A 216 4.38 -0.32 -0.68
C GLU A 216 3.68 1.03 -0.68
N ARG A 217 2.38 1.05 -1.05
CA ARG A 217 1.58 2.29 -0.99
C ARG A 217 1.50 2.85 0.43
N LEU A 218 1.24 2.00 1.41
CA LEU A 218 1.04 2.43 2.80
C LEU A 218 2.36 2.69 3.52
N MET A 219 3.30 1.73 3.50
CA MET A 219 4.47 1.74 4.38
C MET A 219 5.73 2.33 3.76
N VAL A 220 5.75 2.51 2.44
CA VAL A 220 6.84 3.22 1.74
C VAL A 220 6.36 4.60 1.32
N LEU A 221 5.46 4.70 0.34
CA LEU A 221 5.01 5.97 -0.22
C LEU A 221 4.25 6.83 0.79
N GLY A 222 3.20 6.27 1.38
CA GLY A 222 2.33 6.96 2.31
C GLY A 222 3.00 7.28 3.64
N ASN A 223 3.73 6.33 4.21
CA ASN A 223 4.52 6.57 5.41
C ASN A 223 5.54 7.70 5.20
N PHE A 224 6.23 7.73 4.05
CA PHE A 224 7.16 8.80 3.75
C PHE A 224 6.46 10.16 3.61
N ALA A 225 5.34 10.23 2.90
CA ALA A 225 4.53 11.44 2.81
C ALA A 225 4.02 11.91 4.18
N LEU A 226 3.61 10.98 5.05
CA LEU A 226 3.18 11.26 6.42
C LEU A 226 4.29 11.87 7.28
N ILE A 227 5.45 11.20 7.37
CA ILE A 227 6.54 11.64 8.26
C ILE A 227 7.25 12.90 7.75
N THR A 228 7.18 13.19 6.46
CA THR A 228 7.69 14.45 5.88
C THR A 228 6.72 15.61 6.05
N GLY A 229 5.45 15.36 6.38
CA GLY A 229 4.41 16.38 6.47
C GLY A 229 3.96 16.89 5.10
N THR A 230 3.94 16.01 4.09
CA THR A 230 3.44 16.33 2.75
C THR A 230 1.95 16.66 2.79
N ASN A 231 1.54 17.68 2.04
CA ASN A 231 0.15 18.12 1.95
C ASN A 231 -0.77 16.97 1.48
N PRO A 232 -1.83 16.64 2.25
CA PRO A 232 -2.69 15.48 1.97
C PRO A 232 -3.40 15.56 0.63
N GLN A 233 -3.85 16.73 0.22
CA GLN A 233 -4.57 16.92 -1.03
C GLN A 233 -3.65 16.71 -2.23
N GLN A 234 -2.44 17.27 -2.20
CA GLN A 234 -1.45 17.09 -3.27
C GLN A 234 -0.97 15.62 -3.38
N PHE A 235 -0.81 14.94 -2.23
CA PHE A 235 -0.45 13.52 -2.26
C PHE A 235 -1.60 12.65 -2.76
N THR A 236 -2.86 12.98 -2.41
CA THR A 236 -4.06 12.31 -2.91
C THR A 236 -4.17 12.47 -4.43
N GLU A 237 -3.97 13.68 -4.94
CA GLU A 237 -3.98 13.97 -6.38
C GLU A 237 -2.89 13.18 -7.12
N TRP A 238 -1.67 13.15 -6.57
CA TRP A 238 -0.59 12.35 -7.15
C TRP A 238 -0.92 10.86 -7.19
N MET A 239 -1.43 10.29 -6.09
CA MET A 239 -1.86 8.89 -6.03
C MET A 239 -2.97 8.61 -7.05
N TRP A 240 -3.92 9.52 -7.18
CA TRP A 240 -5.03 9.36 -8.14
C TRP A 240 -4.53 9.39 -9.60
N ASN A 241 -3.60 10.27 -9.92
CA ASN A 241 -3.07 10.41 -11.29
C ASN A 241 -2.04 9.34 -11.68
N SER A 242 -1.46 8.61 -10.72
CA SER A 242 -0.31 7.72 -10.96
C SER A 242 -0.66 6.24 -10.98
N PHE A 243 -1.86 5.84 -10.52
CA PHE A 243 -2.20 4.43 -10.35
C PHE A 243 -3.35 4.01 -11.28
N ILE A 244 -3.18 2.83 -11.92
CA ILE A 244 -4.17 2.27 -12.87
C ILE A 244 -5.51 1.93 -12.21
N ASP A 245 -5.51 1.62 -10.94
CA ASP A 245 -6.70 1.28 -10.16
C ASP A 245 -7.28 2.48 -9.39
N ALA A 246 -6.79 3.67 -9.67
CA ALA A 246 -7.21 4.88 -8.97
C ALA A 246 -8.64 5.29 -9.33
N ALA A 247 -9.49 5.25 -8.33
CA ALA A 247 -10.82 5.86 -8.36
C ALA A 247 -10.97 6.74 -7.12
N GLU A 248 -11.71 7.84 -7.21
CA GLU A 248 -11.84 8.80 -6.11
C GLU A 248 -12.28 8.14 -4.81
N TRP A 249 -13.30 7.29 -4.88
CA TRP A 249 -13.87 6.62 -3.72
C TRP A 249 -12.89 5.71 -2.98
N VAL A 250 -11.89 5.15 -3.68
CA VAL A 250 -10.87 4.31 -3.04
C VAL A 250 -9.65 5.13 -2.61
N MET A 251 -9.24 6.12 -3.42
CA MET A 251 -8.02 6.91 -3.11
C MET A 251 -8.24 7.86 -1.94
N VAL A 252 -9.30 8.66 -1.93
CA VAL A 252 -9.52 9.69 -0.91
C VAL A 252 -9.51 9.10 0.50
N PRO A 253 -10.33 8.10 0.87
CA PRO A 253 -10.30 7.57 2.23
C PRO A 253 -8.99 6.87 2.59
N ASN A 254 -8.40 6.13 1.66
CA ASN A 254 -7.13 5.45 1.92
C ASN A 254 -5.96 6.43 2.12
N VAL A 255 -5.92 7.53 1.38
CA VAL A 255 -4.85 8.53 1.52
C VAL A 255 -5.10 9.43 2.73
N ILE A 256 -6.25 10.11 2.78
CA ILE A 256 -6.59 11.05 3.84
C ILE A 256 -6.65 10.36 5.21
N GLY A 257 -7.33 9.21 5.30
CA GLY A 257 -7.57 8.51 6.57
C GLY A 257 -6.46 7.55 6.95
N MET A 258 -6.21 6.54 6.10
CA MET A 258 -5.29 5.46 6.45
C MET A 258 -3.83 5.89 6.35
N SER A 259 -3.42 6.46 5.22
CA SER A 259 -2.03 6.74 4.91
C SER A 259 -1.50 7.95 5.70
N LEU A 260 -2.21 9.08 5.65
CA LEU A 260 -1.73 10.36 6.18
C LEU A 260 -2.33 10.76 7.52
N TYR A 261 -3.28 9.97 8.06
CA TYR A 261 -3.95 10.30 9.32
C TYR A 261 -4.53 11.74 9.34
N ALA A 262 -4.83 12.27 8.17
CA ALA A 262 -5.29 13.64 8.01
C ALA A 262 -6.74 13.84 8.46
N ASP A 263 -7.47 12.75 8.73
CA ASP A 263 -8.82 12.76 9.31
C ASP A 263 -8.84 12.77 10.86
N GLY A 264 -7.68 12.70 11.50
CA GLY A 264 -7.56 12.68 12.96
C GLY A 264 -8.00 11.37 13.61
N GLY A 265 -8.06 10.27 12.84
CA GLY A 265 -8.35 8.95 13.37
C GLY A 265 -9.80 8.48 13.17
N MET A 266 -10.53 9.06 12.22
CA MET A 266 -11.88 8.60 11.87
C MET A 266 -11.84 7.23 11.20
N LEU A 267 -10.90 7.01 10.28
CA LEU A 267 -10.74 5.74 9.55
C LEU A 267 -9.77 4.81 10.25
N ALA A 268 -8.57 5.30 10.55
CA ALA A 268 -7.49 4.52 11.18
C ALA A 268 -7.25 5.00 12.61
N THR A 269 -7.20 4.08 13.58
CA THR A 269 -7.11 4.41 15.01
C THR A 269 -5.75 4.96 15.47
N LYS A 270 -4.74 4.93 14.61
CA LYS A 270 -3.39 5.49 14.81
C LYS A 270 -2.76 5.82 13.46
N PRO A 271 -1.78 6.73 13.40
CA PRO A 271 -0.98 6.91 12.19
C PRO A 271 -0.13 5.66 11.90
N TYR A 272 0.01 5.32 10.63
CA TYR A 272 0.87 4.22 10.16
C TYR A 272 2.31 4.70 9.93
N ALA A 273 2.85 5.45 10.90
CA ALA A 273 4.23 5.90 10.87
C ALA A 273 5.20 4.79 11.29
N SER A 274 6.29 4.63 10.54
CA SER A 274 7.37 3.71 10.85
C SER A 274 8.73 4.22 10.37
N GLY A 275 9.79 3.83 11.07
CA GLY A 275 11.17 4.09 10.65
C GLY A 275 11.74 2.99 9.74
N GLY A 276 12.99 3.17 9.32
CA GLY A 276 13.70 2.24 8.42
C GLY A 276 13.78 0.78 8.91
N ALA A 277 13.64 0.54 10.21
CA ALA A 277 13.62 -0.81 10.77
C ALA A 277 12.44 -1.67 10.30
N TYR A 278 11.27 -1.06 10.03
CA TYR A 278 10.15 -1.76 9.44
C TYR A 278 10.45 -2.18 7.99
N ILE A 279 10.93 -1.25 7.20
CA ILE A 279 11.29 -1.51 5.79
C ILE A 279 12.34 -2.60 5.68
N ASP A 280 13.38 -2.55 6.52
CA ASP A 280 14.43 -3.59 6.56
C ASP A 280 13.90 -4.98 6.91
N ARG A 281 12.95 -5.05 7.84
CA ARG A 281 12.34 -6.32 8.24
C ARG A 281 11.45 -6.91 7.15
N MET A 282 10.68 -6.05 6.46
CA MET A 282 9.64 -6.48 5.52
C MET A 282 10.08 -6.42 4.06
N SER A 283 11.38 -6.09 3.81
CA SER A 283 11.91 -6.01 2.46
C SER A 283 13.38 -6.40 2.37
N ASN A 284 13.90 -6.46 1.16
CA ASN A 284 15.34 -6.56 0.89
C ASN A 284 15.95 -5.22 0.43
N HIS A 285 15.20 -4.12 0.46
CA HIS A 285 15.64 -2.81 -0.05
C HIS A 285 16.80 -2.19 0.72
N CYS A 286 16.85 -2.40 2.05
CA CYS A 286 17.91 -1.80 2.87
C CYS A 286 19.29 -2.39 2.59
N LYS A 287 19.34 -3.59 1.99
CA LYS A 287 20.60 -4.22 1.59
C LYS A 287 21.17 -3.47 0.38
N GLY A 288 22.32 -2.82 0.58
CA GLY A 288 22.97 -2.03 -0.46
C GLY A 288 22.34 -0.64 -0.71
N CYS A 289 21.50 -0.16 0.23
CA CYS A 289 21.04 1.23 0.24
C CYS A 289 22.19 2.18 0.61
N ALA A 290 22.16 3.41 0.07
CA ALA A 290 23.13 4.46 0.41
C ALA A 290 23.02 4.92 1.89
N TYR A 291 21.86 4.70 2.52
CA TYR A 291 21.57 5.14 3.88
C TYR A 291 21.55 3.98 4.88
N ASP A 292 22.12 4.22 6.07
CA ASP A 292 22.09 3.25 7.18
C ASP A 292 20.82 3.44 8.05
N ARG A 293 19.94 2.45 8.03
CA ARG A 293 18.69 2.46 8.80
C ARG A 293 18.87 2.48 10.33
N LYS A 294 20.06 2.18 10.84
CA LYS A 294 20.37 2.19 12.28
C LYS A 294 20.78 3.57 12.76
N LYS A 295 21.27 4.41 11.87
CA LYS A 295 21.73 5.77 12.19
C LYS A 295 20.55 6.72 12.29
N ARG A 296 20.60 7.61 13.27
CA ARG A 296 19.63 8.68 13.50
C ARG A 296 20.21 10.07 13.23
N THR A 297 21.51 10.16 13.03
CA THR A 297 22.24 11.40 12.77
C THR A 297 23.36 11.16 11.74
N GLY A 298 23.82 12.23 11.11
CA GLY A 298 24.86 12.17 10.06
C GLY A 298 24.28 12.05 8.65
N ASP A 299 25.16 12.25 7.66
CA ASP A 299 24.75 12.39 6.24
C ASP A 299 24.22 11.09 5.62
N ASP A 300 24.64 9.94 6.14
CA ASP A 300 24.21 8.61 5.73
C ASP A 300 23.10 8.02 6.61
N ALA A 301 22.53 8.82 7.54
CA ALA A 301 21.41 8.39 8.33
C ALA A 301 20.14 8.18 7.45
N CYS A 302 19.44 7.07 7.68
CA CYS A 302 18.26 6.76 6.90
C CYS A 302 17.14 7.80 7.10
N PRO A 303 16.67 8.47 6.04
CA PRO A 303 15.61 9.48 6.16
C PRO A 303 14.35 8.96 6.85
N PHE A 304 13.92 7.72 6.61
CA PHE A 304 12.79 7.13 7.32
C PHE A 304 13.02 7.05 8.84
N THR A 305 14.23 6.68 9.27
CA THR A 305 14.54 6.57 10.68
C THR A 305 14.57 7.92 11.38
N VAL A 306 15.26 8.88 10.75
CA VAL A 306 15.40 10.23 11.29
C VAL A 306 14.03 10.94 11.37
N LEU A 307 13.31 10.97 10.24
CA LEU A 307 12.02 11.66 10.14
C LEU A 307 10.92 10.99 10.97
N TYR A 308 10.99 9.69 11.23
CA TYR A 308 10.06 9.00 12.14
C TYR A 308 10.16 9.55 13.57
N TRP A 309 11.37 9.70 14.09
CA TRP A 309 11.55 10.23 15.45
C TRP A 309 11.19 11.72 15.54
N ASP A 310 11.56 12.50 14.53
CA ASP A 310 11.15 13.89 14.40
C ASP A 310 9.62 14.03 14.33
N PHE A 311 8.93 13.18 13.56
CA PHE A 311 7.47 13.14 13.45
C PHE A 311 6.80 12.85 14.80
N MET A 312 7.34 11.94 15.62
CA MET A 312 6.84 11.67 16.96
C MET A 312 6.96 12.90 17.87
N MET A 313 8.05 13.67 17.76
CA MET A 313 8.25 14.88 18.54
C MET A 313 7.42 16.04 18.06
N ARG A 314 7.29 16.24 16.74
CA ARG A 314 6.44 17.32 16.18
C ARG A 314 4.97 17.19 16.61
N HIS A 315 4.47 15.97 16.75
CA HIS A 315 3.08 15.69 17.09
C HIS A 315 2.90 15.12 18.52
N GLN A 316 3.89 15.27 19.40
CA GLN A 316 3.89 14.65 20.72
C GLN A 316 2.66 14.98 21.57
N GLU A 317 2.19 16.23 21.54
CA GLU A 317 1.03 16.68 22.36
C GLU A 317 -0.28 15.96 21.97
N THR A 318 -0.44 15.68 20.68
CA THR A 318 -1.59 14.95 20.13
C THR A 318 -1.44 13.45 20.36
N PHE A 319 -0.28 12.89 20.03
CA PHE A 319 -0.09 11.43 20.00
C PHE A 319 0.11 10.83 21.39
N VAL A 320 0.59 11.58 22.39
CA VAL A 320 0.68 11.08 23.76
C VAL A 320 -0.69 10.72 24.35
N LYS A 321 -1.76 11.31 23.84
CA LYS A 321 -3.15 11.04 24.23
C LYS A 321 -3.73 9.79 23.55
N ASN A 322 -3.11 9.30 22.49
CA ASN A 322 -3.55 8.10 21.77
C ASN A 322 -2.82 6.87 22.31
N PRO A 323 -3.51 5.93 23.01
CA PRO A 323 -2.88 4.79 23.68
C PRO A 323 -2.13 3.85 22.73
N ARG A 324 -2.48 3.88 21.43
CA ARG A 324 -1.85 3.00 20.41
C ARG A 324 -0.49 3.50 19.92
N ILE A 325 -0.15 4.78 20.14
CA ILE A 325 1.11 5.40 19.72
C ILE A 325 1.85 6.13 20.84
N ALA A 326 1.22 6.35 21.97
CA ALA A 326 1.82 7.07 23.12
C ALA A 326 3.15 6.47 23.58
N ARG A 327 3.33 5.15 23.48
CA ARG A 327 4.60 4.48 23.82
C ARG A 327 5.75 4.96 22.93
N GLN A 328 5.50 5.12 21.63
CA GLN A 328 6.49 5.59 20.66
C GLN A 328 6.89 7.04 20.90
N VAL A 329 5.91 7.89 21.28
CA VAL A 329 6.19 9.29 21.68
C VAL A 329 7.09 9.33 22.91
N ARG A 330 6.77 8.57 23.97
CA ARG A 330 7.62 8.51 25.18
C ARG A 330 9.02 7.97 24.88
N ALA A 331 9.13 7.00 23.96
CA ALA A 331 10.42 6.50 23.51
C ALA A 331 11.23 7.59 22.78
N ALA A 332 10.59 8.42 21.95
CA ALA A 332 11.24 9.54 21.28
C ALA A 332 11.75 10.59 22.30
N GLN A 333 10.93 10.93 23.30
CA GLN A 333 11.29 11.87 24.37
C GLN A 333 12.48 11.39 25.23
N GLN A 334 12.71 10.09 25.30
CA GLN A 334 13.82 9.49 26.07
C GLN A 334 15.11 9.34 25.28
N LEU A 335 15.14 9.65 23.98
CA LEU A 335 16.36 9.60 23.18
C LEU A 335 17.34 10.67 23.64
N SER A 336 18.55 10.27 24.03
CA SER A 336 19.61 11.21 24.46
C SER A 336 20.14 12.10 23.35
N ASP A 337 19.92 11.73 22.08
CA ASP A 337 20.35 12.43 20.87
C ASP A 337 19.19 13.13 20.13
N ILE A 338 18.05 13.34 20.76
CA ILE A 338 16.83 13.83 20.08
C ILE A 338 17.02 15.19 19.41
N ASP A 339 17.73 16.11 20.03
CA ASP A 339 18.01 17.43 19.45
C ASP A 339 18.85 17.32 18.17
N ALA A 340 19.85 16.44 18.15
CA ALA A 340 20.65 16.15 16.97
C ALA A 340 19.84 15.46 15.87
N VAL A 341 18.90 14.58 16.24
CA VAL A 341 17.95 13.94 15.32
C VAL A 341 17.06 14.99 14.66
N GLN A 342 16.50 15.94 15.42
CA GLN A 342 15.66 17.01 14.87
C GLN A 342 16.44 17.95 13.95
N GLN A 343 17.69 18.28 14.27
CA GLN A 343 18.58 19.06 13.39
C GLN A 343 18.86 18.29 12.08
N THR A 344 19.15 17.00 12.18
CA THR A 344 19.34 16.13 11.00
C THR A 344 18.07 16.05 10.16
N ALA A 345 16.90 15.96 10.80
CA ALA A 345 15.61 15.95 10.12
C ALA A 345 15.37 17.24 9.31
N GLN A 346 15.70 18.41 9.88
CA GLN A 346 15.59 19.68 9.17
C GLN A 346 16.46 19.72 7.93
N SER A 347 17.73 19.26 8.03
CA SER A 347 18.64 19.14 6.89
C SER A 347 18.11 18.19 5.81
N ILE A 348 17.60 17.03 6.21
CA ILE A 348 16.97 16.05 5.31
C ILE A 348 15.78 16.68 4.58
N LEU A 349 14.90 17.37 5.30
CA LEU A 349 13.71 18.01 4.72
C LEU A 349 14.08 19.10 3.69
N GLN A 350 15.11 19.90 3.97
CA GLN A 350 15.62 20.91 3.01
C GLN A 350 16.19 20.26 1.75
N ARG A 351 16.96 19.17 1.89
CA ARG A 351 17.50 18.41 0.76
C ARG A 351 16.39 17.73 -0.06
N LEU A 352 15.34 17.23 0.59
CA LEU A 352 14.17 16.67 -0.08
C LEU A 352 13.44 17.71 -0.92
N ASP A 353 13.23 18.92 -0.40
CA ASP A 353 12.59 20.02 -1.13
C ASP A 353 13.43 20.42 -2.36
N ALA A 354 14.74 20.34 -2.25
CA ALA A 354 15.67 20.59 -3.36
C ALA A 354 15.80 19.40 -4.34
N GLY A 355 15.23 18.24 -4.02
CA GLY A 355 15.36 17.00 -4.81
C GLY A 355 16.79 16.44 -4.81
N GLN A 356 17.46 16.46 -3.66
CA GLN A 356 18.89 16.12 -3.48
C GLN A 356 19.12 14.96 -2.50
N ILE A 357 18.18 14.02 -2.35
CA ILE A 357 18.27 12.92 -1.37
C ILE A 357 18.22 11.52 -1.98
#